data_9b7f2094336b0d5c31d374335427b30a
#
_entry.id   9b7f2094336b0d5c31d374335427b30a
#
_cell.length_a   1.000
_cell.length_b   1.000
_cell.length_c   1.000
_cell.angle_alpha   90.00
_cell.angle_beta   90.00
_cell.angle_gamma   90.00
#
_symmetry.space_group_name_H-M   'P 1'
#
loop_
_entity.id
_entity.type
_entity.pdbx_description
1 polymer ?
#
loop_
_entity_poly.entity_id
_entity_poly.type
_entity_poly.pdbx_seq_one_letter_code
_entity_poly.pdbx_strand_id
1 'polypeptide(L)'
;QDAVIHLAAETGTGQSMYQIEKYVDTNIGGTALLLDILTNTKHHVKRVLVAESRAIYGEGKYHCPHCGDVYPMGRNDADMAKGDFECKCPKCGGAVELVATTEDSAIHPSSVYGIAKQVQGQLVHLVCPTIGVESVSFRYQNVYGPGQSLSNPYTGILSIFSTRIKNGHGINIFEDGKETRDFVYIDDVVDATILGLEVLKANGCIFNIGTGMATDVLTVANTLCEKYGIQVPVTISGNYRLGDIRHNYADISLARRILGFEPKFSFTDGIAQFCKWVDKQEA
;
A
#
# COMPACT_ATOMS: atom_id res chain seq x y z
N GLN A 1 5.20 25.52 -13.65
CA GLN A 1 5.50 24.54 -12.59
C GLN A 1 6.81 23.84 -12.94
N ASP A 2 7.64 23.54 -11.94
CA ASP A 2 8.95 22.91 -12.13
C ASP A 2 8.89 21.39 -11.89
N ALA A 3 7.90 20.92 -11.16
CA ALA A 3 7.67 19.51 -10.92
C ALA A 3 6.17 19.18 -10.85
N VAL A 4 5.84 17.91 -11.06
CA VAL A 4 4.50 17.35 -10.90
C VAL A 4 4.57 16.19 -9.90
N ILE A 5 3.73 16.24 -8.86
CA ILE A 5 3.46 15.09 -7.99
C ILE A 5 2.12 14.52 -8.43
N HIS A 6 2.16 13.39 -9.11
CA HIS A 6 0.98 12.73 -9.68
C HIS A 6 0.37 11.76 -8.66
N LEU A 7 -0.54 12.26 -7.83
CA LEU A 7 -1.29 11.49 -6.83
C LEU A 7 -2.72 11.13 -7.29
N ALA A 8 -3.20 11.75 -8.38
CA ALA A 8 -4.56 11.55 -8.86
C ALA A 8 -4.81 10.09 -9.23
N ALA A 9 -5.74 9.47 -8.52
CA ALA A 9 -6.15 8.10 -8.75
C ALA A 9 -7.42 7.74 -7.96
N GLU A 10 -8.22 6.83 -8.50
CA GLU A 10 -9.15 6.05 -7.70
C GLU A 10 -8.37 5.01 -6.89
N THR A 11 -8.79 4.80 -5.64
CA THR A 11 -8.10 3.89 -4.69
C THR A 11 -9.06 2.85 -4.12
N GLY A 12 -8.56 1.67 -3.80
CA GLY A 12 -9.34 0.56 -3.25
C GLY A 12 -9.29 -0.70 -4.10
N THR A 13 -8.62 -1.73 -3.61
CA THR A 13 -8.44 -3.00 -4.31
C THR A 13 -9.78 -3.70 -4.58
N GLY A 14 -10.62 -3.82 -3.55
CA GLY A 14 -11.93 -4.48 -3.67
C GLY A 14 -12.87 -3.76 -4.63
N GLN A 15 -13.01 -2.42 -4.49
CA GLN A 15 -13.89 -1.63 -5.36
C GLN A 15 -13.49 -1.72 -6.84
N SER A 16 -12.19 -1.78 -7.13
CA SER A 16 -11.67 -1.85 -8.48
C SER A 16 -12.13 -3.10 -9.26
N MET A 17 -12.55 -4.16 -8.55
CA MET A 17 -12.97 -5.42 -9.17
C MET A 17 -14.38 -5.36 -9.78
N TYR A 18 -15.18 -4.33 -9.46
CA TYR A 18 -16.51 -4.14 -10.02
C TYR A 18 -16.78 -2.72 -10.57
N GLN A 19 -15.82 -1.78 -10.43
CA GLN A 19 -15.84 -0.47 -11.09
C GLN A 19 -14.66 -0.34 -12.05
N ILE A 20 -14.45 -1.34 -12.90
CA ILE A 20 -13.26 -1.52 -13.72
C ILE A 20 -12.99 -0.30 -14.62
N GLU A 21 -13.98 0.13 -15.40
CA GLU A 21 -13.90 1.27 -16.31
C GLU A 21 -13.42 2.52 -15.57
N LYS A 22 -14.07 2.86 -14.44
CA LYS A 22 -13.73 4.04 -13.63
C LYS A 22 -12.24 4.04 -13.21
N TYR A 23 -11.71 2.89 -12.78
CA TYR A 23 -10.31 2.77 -12.37
C TYR A 23 -9.35 2.88 -13.55
N VAL A 24 -9.70 2.32 -14.69
CA VAL A 24 -8.89 2.40 -15.91
C VAL A 24 -8.87 3.83 -16.45
N ASP A 25 -10.03 4.46 -16.59
CA ASP A 25 -10.15 5.82 -17.12
C ASP A 25 -9.45 6.84 -16.21
N THR A 26 -9.70 6.77 -14.90
CA THR A 26 -9.09 7.74 -13.98
C THR A 26 -7.58 7.51 -13.84
N ASN A 27 -7.14 6.27 -13.58
CA ASN A 27 -5.75 6.05 -13.24
C ASN A 27 -4.87 5.97 -14.50
N ILE A 28 -5.24 5.17 -15.48
CA ILE A 28 -4.45 5.00 -16.71
C ILE A 28 -4.72 6.17 -17.66
N GLY A 29 -5.98 6.44 -17.94
CA GLY A 29 -6.38 7.52 -18.86
C GLY A 29 -5.94 8.90 -18.36
N GLY A 30 -6.13 9.19 -17.06
CA GLY A 30 -5.67 10.45 -16.47
C GLY A 30 -4.15 10.60 -16.51
N THR A 31 -3.39 9.51 -16.31
CA THR A 31 -1.93 9.54 -16.46
C THR A 31 -1.51 9.75 -17.92
N ALA A 32 -2.16 9.07 -18.86
CA ALA A 32 -1.91 9.24 -20.28
C ALA A 32 -2.18 10.70 -20.72
N LEU A 33 -3.29 11.28 -20.27
CA LEU A 33 -3.62 12.69 -20.55
C LEU A 33 -2.55 13.66 -20.00
N LEU A 34 -2.07 13.45 -18.78
CA LEU A 34 -0.98 14.25 -18.21
C LEU A 34 0.27 14.18 -19.08
N LEU A 35 0.65 12.97 -19.49
CA LEU A 35 1.84 12.75 -20.32
C LEU A 35 1.68 13.32 -21.75
N ASP A 36 0.50 13.22 -22.35
CA ASP A 36 0.17 13.85 -23.63
C ASP A 36 0.35 15.38 -23.57
N ILE A 37 -0.14 16.01 -22.50
CA ILE A 37 0.04 17.46 -22.28
C ILE A 37 1.52 17.79 -22.16
N LEU A 38 2.29 17.06 -21.37
CA LEU A 38 3.72 17.30 -21.20
C LEU A 38 4.49 17.07 -22.51
N THR A 39 4.10 16.10 -23.32
CA THR A 39 4.78 15.78 -24.58
C THR A 39 4.49 16.83 -25.67
N ASN A 40 3.26 17.33 -25.74
CA ASN A 40 2.78 18.11 -26.89
C ASN A 40 2.68 19.63 -26.62
N THR A 41 3.00 20.09 -25.38
CA THR A 41 2.95 21.52 -25.05
C THR A 41 4.27 22.03 -24.48
N LYS A 42 4.50 23.34 -24.55
CA LYS A 42 5.66 23.98 -23.92
C LYS A 42 5.45 24.04 -22.41
N HIS A 43 6.40 23.56 -21.65
CA HIS A 43 6.38 23.58 -20.19
C HIS A 43 7.78 23.71 -19.59
N HIS A 44 7.85 23.91 -18.26
CA HIS A 44 9.09 24.01 -17.50
C HIS A 44 9.27 22.83 -16.51
N VAL A 45 8.39 21.83 -16.57
CA VAL A 45 8.44 20.65 -15.69
C VAL A 45 9.74 19.89 -15.94
N LYS A 46 10.50 19.71 -14.90
CA LYS A 46 11.79 18.99 -14.90
C LYS A 46 11.69 17.59 -14.31
N ARG A 47 10.70 17.33 -13.44
CA ARG A 47 10.52 16.05 -12.75
C ARG A 47 9.04 15.72 -12.58
N VAL A 48 8.69 14.48 -12.82
CA VAL A 48 7.39 13.87 -12.48
C VAL A 48 7.61 12.79 -11.43
N LEU A 49 6.94 12.92 -10.29
CA LEU A 49 6.86 11.89 -9.29
C LEU A 49 5.46 11.26 -9.35
N VAL A 50 5.38 9.94 -9.48
CA VAL A 50 4.11 9.21 -9.56
C VAL A 50 3.93 8.28 -8.34
N ALA A 51 2.73 8.32 -7.77
CA ALA A 51 2.32 7.39 -6.72
C ALA A 51 1.90 6.05 -7.34
N GLU A 52 2.74 5.03 -7.19
CA GLU A 52 2.37 3.62 -7.33
C GLU A 52 1.83 3.06 -6.01
N SER A 53 1.76 1.75 -5.89
CA SER A 53 1.23 1.07 -4.70
C SER A 53 1.90 -0.28 -4.49
N ARG A 54 1.98 -0.72 -3.26
CA ARG A 54 2.34 -2.10 -2.92
C ARG A 54 1.42 -3.14 -3.57
N ALA A 55 0.21 -2.74 -3.97
CA ALA A 55 -0.79 -3.64 -4.60
C ALA A 55 -0.32 -4.27 -5.92
N ILE A 56 0.76 -3.74 -6.52
CA ILE A 56 1.37 -4.33 -7.72
C ILE A 56 2.07 -5.67 -7.44
N TYR A 57 2.48 -5.91 -6.19
CA TYR A 57 3.20 -7.13 -5.79
C TYR A 57 2.29 -8.32 -5.49
N GLY A 58 0.97 -8.12 -5.42
CA GLY A 58 0.08 -9.18 -4.93
C GLY A 58 0.44 -9.62 -3.52
N GLU A 59 0.71 -10.91 -3.32
CA GLU A 59 1.14 -11.47 -2.04
C GLU A 59 2.56 -11.02 -1.62
N GLY A 60 3.39 -10.54 -2.56
CA GLY A 60 4.76 -10.17 -2.29
C GLY A 60 5.74 -11.34 -2.27
N LYS A 61 6.86 -11.16 -1.55
CA LYS A 61 8.00 -12.07 -1.53
C LYS A 61 7.97 -13.01 -0.32
N TYR A 62 8.25 -14.27 -0.57
CA TYR A 62 8.40 -15.31 0.45
C TYR A 62 9.67 -16.12 0.22
N HIS A 63 10.14 -16.80 1.25
CA HIS A 63 11.21 -17.76 1.17
C HIS A 63 10.69 -19.19 1.40
N CYS A 64 11.01 -20.09 0.50
CA CYS A 64 10.74 -21.52 0.66
C CYS A 64 12.06 -22.22 1.01
N PRO A 65 12.11 -23.04 2.09
CA PRO A 65 13.35 -23.75 2.46
C PRO A 65 13.91 -24.68 1.36
N HIS A 66 13.04 -25.14 0.45
CA HIS A 66 13.43 -26.06 -0.64
C HIS A 66 13.65 -25.37 -1.98
N CYS A 67 12.95 -24.26 -2.24
CA CYS A 67 12.89 -23.63 -3.56
C CYS A 67 13.53 -22.23 -3.61
N GLY A 68 14.00 -21.70 -2.47
CA GLY A 68 14.51 -20.34 -2.35
C GLY A 68 13.37 -19.31 -2.40
N ASP A 69 13.66 -18.13 -2.94
CA ASP A 69 12.69 -17.07 -3.04
C ASP A 69 11.56 -17.40 -4.02
N VAL A 70 10.33 -17.17 -3.60
CA VAL A 70 9.11 -17.48 -4.34
C VAL A 70 8.09 -16.35 -4.18
N TYR A 71 7.14 -16.30 -5.11
CA TYR A 71 6.08 -15.30 -5.19
C TYR A 71 4.74 -16.03 -5.36
N PRO A 72 4.01 -16.31 -4.26
CA PRO A 72 2.69 -16.95 -4.33
C PRO A 72 1.69 -16.07 -5.10
N MET A 73 0.92 -16.68 -6.00
CA MET A 73 -0.04 -15.94 -6.85
C MET A 73 -1.36 -15.63 -6.14
N GLY A 74 -1.71 -16.41 -5.16
CA GLY A 74 -2.95 -16.27 -4.40
C GLY A 74 -3.22 -17.52 -3.58
N ARG A 75 -4.15 -17.42 -2.66
CA ARG A 75 -4.51 -18.50 -1.74
C ARG A 75 -5.68 -19.31 -2.30
N ASN A 76 -5.69 -20.61 -2.00
CA ASN A 76 -6.70 -21.54 -2.49
C ASN A 76 -7.95 -21.49 -1.61
N ASP A 77 -9.14 -21.35 -2.21
CA ASP A 77 -10.42 -21.30 -1.51
C ASP A 77 -10.67 -22.56 -0.65
N ALA A 78 -10.32 -23.73 -1.15
CA ALA A 78 -10.51 -24.99 -0.43
C ALA A 78 -9.64 -25.11 0.83
N ASP A 79 -8.49 -24.46 0.85
CA ASP A 79 -7.61 -24.41 2.04
C ASP A 79 -8.14 -23.36 3.04
N MET A 80 -8.51 -22.19 2.55
CA MET A 80 -9.09 -21.11 3.39
C MET A 80 -10.40 -21.54 4.06
N ALA A 81 -11.25 -22.29 3.36
CA ALA A 81 -12.48 -22.86 3.92
C ALA A 81 -12.24 -23.83 5.08
N LYS A 82 -11.04 -24.39 5.21
CA LYS A 82 -10.61 -25.25 6.31
C LYS A 82 -9.87 -24.50 7.42
N GLY A 83 -9.73 -23.17 7.29
CA GLY A 83 -8.96 -22.35 8.23
C GLY A 83 -7.44 -22.36 7.97
N ASP A 84 -6.98 -22.88 6.84
CA ASP A 84 -5.58 -22.79 6.41
C ASP A 84 -5.40 -21.55 5.54
N PHE A 85 -5.00 -20.45 6.16
CA PHE A 85 -4.90 -19.13 5.54
C PHE A 85 -3.49 -18.79 5.03
N GLU A 86 -2.49 -19.65 5.28
CA GLU A 86 -1.12 -19.33 4.90
C GLU A 86 -0.85 -19.56 3.41
N CYS A 87 0.05 -18.72 2.86
CA CYS A 87 0.56 -18.94 1.51
C CYS A 87 1.39 -20.21 1.43
N LYS A 88 1.37 -20.86 0.27
CA LYS A 88 2.17 -22.05 -0.02
C LYS A 88 3.12 -21.80 -1.18
N CYS A 89 4.24 -22.52 -1.17
CA CYS A 89 5.21 -22.43 -2.23
C CYS A 89 4.58 -22.83 -3.58
N PRO A 90 4.59 -21.95 -4.59
CA PRO A 90 4.01 -22.26 -5.90
C PRO A 90 4.76 -23.34 -6.67
N LYS A 91 5.98 -23.71 -6.24
CA LYS A 91 6.81 -24.73 -6.88
C LYS A 91 6.65 -26.12 -6.27
N CYS A 92 6.59 -26.22 -4.93
CA CYS A 92 6.55 -27.52 -4.24
C CYS A 92 5.33 -27.72 -3.32
N GLY A 93 4.48 -26.71 -3.16
CA GLY A 93 3.30 -26.75 -2.28
C GLY A 93 3.62 -26.71 -0.78
N GLY A 94 4.88 -26.62 -0.38
CA GLY A 94 5.32 -26.57 1.02
C GLY A 94 5.10 -25.22 1.69
N ALA A 95 5.33 -25.16 3.01
CA ALA A 95 5.28 -23.94 3.78
C ALA A 95 6.33 -22.93 3.30
N VAL A 96 6.02 -21.65 3.45
CA VAL A 96 6.89 -20.53 3.10
C VAL A 96 6.94 -19.52 4.24
N GLU A 97 8.04 -18.79 4.32
CA GLU A 97 8.24 -17.73 5.30
C GLU A 97 8.13 -16.38 4.62
N LEU A 98 7.43 -15.44 5.25
CA LEU A 98 7.33 -14.07 4.77
C LEU A 98 8.70 -13.38 4.85
N VAL A 99 9.11 -12.73 3.77
CA VAL A 99 10.29 -11.88 3.73
C VAL A 99 9.94 -10.51 3.15
N ALA A 100 10.78 -9.51 3.43
CA ALA A 100 10.58 -8.15 2.92
C ALA A 100 10.55 -8.12 1.39
N THR A 101 9.56 -7.45 0.82
CA THR A 101 9.39 -7.31 -0.63
C THR A 101 10.25 -6.15 -1.12
N THR A 102 11.22 -6.44 -1.97
CA THR A 102 12.11 -5.47 -2.61
C THR A 102 11.50 -4.91 -3.90
N GLU A 103 12.07 -3.82 -4.43
CA GLU A 103 11.58 -3.19 -5.66
C GLU A 103 11.75 -4.05 -6.92
N ASP A 104 12.71 -4.97 -6.91
CA ASP A 104 12.97 -5.95 -7.96
C ASP A 104 12.16 -7.26 -7.82
N SER A 105 11.33 -7.37 -6.79
CA SER A 105 10.40 -8.49 -6.62
C SER A 105 9.44 -8.63 -7.79
N ALA A 106 8.99 -9.86 -8.05
CA ALA A 106 8.02 -10.13 -9.11
C ALA A 106 6.74 -9.30 -8.93
N ILE A 107 6.28 -8.71 -10.01
CA ILE A 107 5.03 -7.95 -10.08
C ILE A 107 3.93 -8.88 -10.57
N HIS A 108 2.88 -9.07 -9.76
CA HIS A 108 1.73 -9.90 -10.08
C HIS A 108 0.47 -9.39 -9.34
N PRO A 109 -0.04 -8.23 -9.77
CA PRO A 109 -1.17 -7.60 -9.11
C PRO A 109 -2.39 -8.52 -9.10
N SER A 110 -3.10 -8.57 -7.96
CA SER A 110 -4.32 -9.36 -7.77
C SER A 110 -5.61 -8.53 -7.95
N SER A 111 -5.50 -7.29 -8.42
CA SER A 111 -6.63 -6.38 -8.60
C SER A 111 -6.45 -5.43 -9.78
N VAL A 112 -7.58 -4.92 -10.31
CA VAL A 112 -7.57 -3.87 -11.35
C VAL A 112 -6.83 -2.61 -10.85
N TYR A 113 -7.01 -2.24 -9.58
CA TYR A 113 -6.24 -1.16 -8.96
C TYR A 113 -4.73 -1.41 -9.02
N GLY A 114 -4.27 -2.61 -8.66
CA GLY A 114 -2.85 -2.96 -8.73
C GLY A 114 -2.30 -2.87 -10.16
N ILE A 115 -3.04 -3.39 -11.15
CA ILE A 115 -2.69 -3.28 -12.58
C ILE A 115 -2.62 -1.81 -12.99
N ALA A 116 -3.63 -1.01 -12.64
CA ALA A 116 -3.66 0.41 -13.03
C ALA A 116 -2.48 1.19 -12.41
N LYS A 117 -2.13 0.92 -11.16
CA LYS A 117 -0.97 1.53 -10.50
C LYS A 117 0.37 1.14 -11.13
N GLN A 118 0.51 -0.12 -11.54
CA GLN A 118 1.67 -0.57 -12.30
C GLN A 118 1.79 0.17 -13.64
N VAL A 119 0.68 0.29 -14.39
CA VAL A 119 0.66 0.98 -15.69
C VAL A 119 0.98 2.46 -15.54
N GLN A 120 0.47 3.15 -14.50
CA GLN A 120 0.82 4.55 -14.22
C GLN A 120 2.35 4.73 -14.11
N GLY A 121 3.03 3.91 -13.30
CA GLY A 121 4.48 3.96 -13.17
C GLY A 121 5.20 3.66 -14.48
N GLN A 122 4.79 2.62 -15.20
CA GLN A 122 5.37 2.24 -16.48
C GLN A 122 5.27 3.37 -17.52
N LEU A 123 4.11 4.02 -17.65
CA LEU A 123 3.91 5.15 -18.55
C LEU A 123 4.83 6.30 -18.21
N VAL A 124 4.92 6.70 -16.93
CA VAL A 124 5.78 7.79 -16.49
C VAL A 124 7.26 7.50 -16.75
N HIS A 125 7.73 6.30 -16.38
CA HIS A 125 9.14 5.92 -16.60
C HIS A 125 9.51 5.70 -18.07
N LEU A 126 8.52 5.42 -18.93
CA LEU A 126 8.74 5.29 -20.37
C LEU A 126 8.77 6.65 -21.07
N VAL A 127 7.78 7.52 -20.79
CA VAL A 127 7.56 8.75 -21.54
C VAL A 127 8.46 9.90 -21.06
N CYS A 128 8.54 10.13 -19.74
CA CYS A 128 9.28 11.29 -19.22
C CYS A 128 10.71 11.40 -19.72
N PRO A 129 11.54 10.34 -19.75
CA PRO A 129 12.90 10.42 -20.27
C PRO A 129 12.98 10.82 -21.75
N THR A 130 11.98 10.46 -22.57
CA THR A 130 11.97 10.79 -24.02
C THR A 130 11.76 12.28 -24.29
N ILE A 131 11.18 12.99 -23.32
CA ILE A 131 10.93 14.44 -23.40
C ILE A 131 11.87 15.25 -22.48
N GLY A 132 12.93 14.61 -21.97
CA GLY A 132 13.92 15.28 -21.12
C GLY A 132 13.43 15.59 -19.70
N VAL A 133 12.38 14.91 -19.22
CA VAL A 133 11.82 15.06 -17.89
C VAL A 133 12.27 13.89 -17.00
N GLU A 134 12.69 14.17 -15.79
CA GLU A 134 13.05 13.15 -14.81
C GLU A 134 11.80 12.45 -14.26
N SER A 135 11.94 11.17 -13.88
CA SER A 135 10.84 10.35 -13.34
C SER A 135 11.22 9.68 -12.03
N VAL A 136 10.29 9.67 -11.07
CA VAL A 136 10.42 8.96 -9.80
C VAL A 136 9.11 8.26 -9.50
N SER A 137 9.15 7.00 -9.05
CA SER A 137 7.96 6.29 -8.58
C SER A 137 8.08 5.90 -7.13
N PHE A 138 6.95 6.01 -6.41
CA PHE A 138 6.83 5.53 -5.04
C PHE A 138 5.74 4.46 -4.93
N ARG A 139 6.14 3.25 -4.54
CA ARG A 139 5.27 2.15 -4.17
C ARG A 139 4.91 2.28 -2.70
N TYR A 140 3.90 3.09 -2.43
CA TYR A 140 3.45 3.32 -1.07
C TYR A 140 2.87 2.06 -0.46
N GLN A 141 3.27 1.80 0.79
CA GLN A 141 2.68 0.78 1.64
C GLN A 141 1.32 1.24 2.20
N ASN A 142 0.86 0.72 3.32
CA ASN A 142 -0.44 1.10 3.87
C ASN A 142 -0.34 2.46 4.59
N VAL A 143 -0.54 3.53 3.83
CA VAL A 143 -0.49 4.91 4.36
C VAL A 143 -1.69 5.18 5.25
N TYR A 144 -1.45 5.80 6.41
CA TYR A 144 -2.49 6.24 7.31
C TYR A 144 -2.11 7.54 8.02
N GLY A 145 -3.12 8.27 8.50
CA GLY A 145 -2.90 9.49 9.26
C GLY A 145 -4.07 10.48 9.19
N PRO A 146 -3.90 11.68 9.75
CA PRO A 146 -4.85 12.78 9.65
C PRO A 146 -5.24 13.08 8.20
N GLY A 147 -6.54 13.39 7.98
CA GLY A 147 -7.07 13.64 6.65
C GLY A 147 -7.59 12.39 5.92
N GLN A 148 -7.37 11.19 6.45
CA GLN A 148 -7.94 9.96 5.89
C GLN A 148 -9.47 9.98 5.99
N SER A 149 -10.17 9.57 4.92
CA SER A 149 -11.63 9.46 4.96
C SER A 149 -12.08 8.43 6.01
N LEU A 150 -12.96 8.84 6.91
CA LEU A 150 -13.55 7.97 7.94
C LEU A 150 -14.85 7.31 7.46
N SER A 151 -15.50 7.86 6.44
CA SER A 151 -16.79 7.39 5.90
C SER A 151 -16.67 6.45 4.71
N ASN A 152 -15.53 6.42 4.03
CA ASN A 152 -15.32 5.55 2.88
C ASN A 152 -14.98 4.12 3.33
N PRO A 153 -15.84 3.11 3.07
CA PRO A 153 -15.62 1.73 3.50
C PRO A 153 -14.41 1.04 2.84
N TYR A 154 -13.80 1.69 1.84
CA TYR A 154 -12.63 1.18 1.11
C TYR A 154 -11.31 1.83 1.54
N THR A 155 -11.34 2.78 2.50
CA THR A 155 -10.14 3.52 2.95
C THR A 155 -9.27 2.81 3.99
N GLY A 156 -9.56 1.56 4.25
CA GLY A 156 -8.70 0.72 5.07
C GLY A 156 -9.19 0.50 6.49
N ILE A 157 -8.58 -0.47 7.11
CA ILE A 157 -8.95 -1.09 8.38
C ILE A 157 -8.94 -0.09 9.56
N LEU A 158 -7.99 0.87 9.57
CA LEU A 158 -7.84 1.83 10.67
C LEU A 158 -9.07 2.72 10.83
N SER A 159 -9.61 3.27 9.73
CA SER A 159 -10.83 4.08 9.75
C SER A 159 -12.05 3.26 10.19
N ILE A 160 -12.18 2.04 9.64
CA ILE A 160 -13.30 1.15 9.97
C ILE A 160 -13.28 0.79 11.46
N PHE A 161 -12.13 0.38 11.98
CA PHE A 161 -12.01 -0.01 13.39
C PHE A 161 -12.19 1.18 14.32
N SER A 162 -11.62 2.34 13.99
CA SER A 162 -11.80 3.57 14.78
C SER A 162 -13.27 3.97 14.89
N THR A 163 -14.01 3.98 13.79
CA THR A 163 -15.44 4.28 13.78
C THR A 163 -16.23 3.28 14.64
N ARG A 164 -15.92 1.98 14.54
CA ARG A 164 -16.59 0.96 15.35
C ARG A 164 -16.29 1.12 16.85
N ILE A 165 -15.03 1.33 17.22
CA ILE A 165 -14.61 1.53 18.61
C ILE A 165 -15.31 2.77 19.21
N LYS A 166 -15.27 3.90 18.51
CA LYS A 166 -15.91 5.15 18.94
C LYS A 166 -17.42 5.01 19.18
N ASN A 167 -18.08 4.17 18.37
CA ASN A 167 -19.52 3.89 18.50
C ASN A 167 -19.82 2.71 19.47
N GLY A 168 -18.84 2.20 20.20
CA GLY A 168 -19.02 1.08 21.13
C GLY A 168 -19.36 -0.25 20.45
N HIS A 169 -19.12 -0.38 19.15
CA HIS A 169 -19.40 -1.59 18.39
C HIS A 169 -18.21 -2.54 18.38
N GLY A 170 -18.47 -3.84 18.53
CA GLY A 170 -17.41 -4.86 18.42
C GLY A 170 -16.72 -4.88 17.07
N ILE A 171 -15.44 -5.28 17.07
CA ILE A 171 -14.63 -5.48 15.88
C ILE A 171 -14.74 -6.93 15.44
N ASN A 172 -15.05 -7.15 14.17
CA ASN A 172 -15.00 -8.47 13.54
C ASN A 172 -13.74 -8.58 12.70
N ILE A 173 -12.83 -9.44 13.08
CA ILE A 173 -11.58 -9.74 12.38
C ILE A 173 -11.80 -10.96 11.48
N PHE A 174 -11.35 -10.88 10.27
CA PHE A 174 -11.40 -11.96 9.28
C PHE A 174 -10.24 -12.93 9.51
N GLU A 175 -10.35 -14.09 8.86
CA GLU A 175 -9.37 -15.16 8.95
C GLU A 175 -9.05 -15.49 10.43
N ASP A 176 -7.77 -15.48 10.78
CA ASP A 176 -7.27 -15.69 12.14
C ASP A 176 -6.67 -14.41 12.76
N GLY A 177 -6.77 -13.27 12.06
CA GLY A 177 -6.26 -11.97 12.50
C GLY A 177 -4.75 -11.78 12.35
N LYS A 178 -4.07 -12.74 11.75
CA LYS A 178 -2.60 -12.69 11.57
C LYS A 178 -2.16 -12.10 10.21
N GLU A 179 -3.08 -11.66 9.36
CA GLU A 179 -2.74 -10.97 8.12
C GLU A 179 -1.91 -9.73 8.42
N THR A 180 -0.78 -9.58 7.77
CA THR A 180 0.13 -8.46 8.04
C THR A 180 0.18 -7.45 6.92
N ARG A 181 0.38 -6.19 7.32
CA ARG A 181 0.64 -5.06 6.43
C ARG A 181 1.76 -4.19 7.01
N ASP A 182 2.43 -3.48 6.14
CA ASP A 182 3.34 -2.41 6.51
C ASP A 182 2.54 -1.10 6.58
N PHE A 183 2.34 -0.58 7.79
CA PHE A 183 1.61 0.67 8.02
C PHE A 183 2.59 1.81 8.18
N VAL A 184 2.51 2.79 7.29
CA VAL A 184 3.38 3.97 7.29
C VAL A 184 2.59 5.24 7.58
N TYR A 185 3.07 6.05 8.50
CA TYR A 185 2.41 7.29 8.89
C TYR A 185 2.55 8.36 7.81
N ILE A 186 1.51 9.18 7.64
CA ILE A 186 1.42 10.15 6.54
C ILE A 186 2.60 11.13 6.50
N ASP A 187 3.12 11.59 7.63
CA ASP A 187 4.23 12.55 7.66
C ASP A 187 5.52 11.92 7.11
N ASP A 188 5.77 10.63 7.40
CA ASP A 188 6.90 9.90 6.80
C ASP A 188 6.75 9.78 5.28
N VAL A 189 5.51 9.58 4.79
CA VAL A 189 5.23 9.53 3.35
C VAL A 189 5.43 10.89 2.68
N VAL A 190 5.05 11.97 3.36
CA VAL A 190 5.28 13.34 2.89
C VAL A 190 6.78 13.63 2.82
N ASP A 191 7.53 13.29 3.87
CA ASP A 191 9.00 13.44 3.90
C ASP A 191 9.66 12.68 2.74
N ALA A 192 9.27 11.41 2.51
CA ALA A 192 9.77 10.63 1.37
C ALA A 192 9.44 11.29 0.03
N THR A 193 8.23 11.84 -0.10
CA THR A 193 7.77 12.51 -1.33
C THR A 193 8.60 13.76 -1.62
N ILE A 194 8.91 14.56 -0.60
CA ILE A 194 9.79 15.73 -0.71
C ILE A 194 11.20 15.29 -1.11
N LEU A 195 11.75 14.28 -0.44
CA LEU A 195 13.07 13.73 -0.81
C LEU A 195 13.12 13.25 -2.27
N GLY A 196 12.05 12.64 -2.77
CA GLY A 196 11.96 12.23 -4.17
C GLY A 196 11.97 13.39 -5.16
N LEU A 197 11.55 14.58 -4.74
CA LEU A 197 11.65 15.79 -5.55
C LEU A 197 13.03 16.43 -5.50
N GLU A 198 13.69 16.40 -4.33
CA GLU A 198 14.92 17.16 -4.07
C GLU A 198 16.19 16.37 -4.39
N VAL A 199 16.18 15.06 -4.16
CA VAL A 199 17.37 14.21 -4.35
C VAL A 199 17.61 13.93 -5.84
N LEU A 200 18.71 14.43 -6.39
CA LEU A 200 19.03 14.23 -7.81
C LEU A 200 19.20 12.77 -8.20
N LYS A 201 19.77 11.95 -7.32
CA LYS A 201 19.97 10.52 -7.55
C LYS A 201 18.68 9.70 -7.60
N ALA A 202 17.54 10.30 -7.26
CA ALA A 202 16.23 9.65 -7.37
C ALA A 202 15.72 9.49 -8.80
N ASN A 203 16.29 10.22 -9.75
CA ASN A 203 15.88 10.15 -11.15
C ASN A 203 15.97 8.72 -11.71
N GLY A 204 14.89 8.27 -12.34
CA GLY A 204 14.77 6.93 -12.92
C GLY A 204 14.54 5.81 -11.88
N CYS A 205 14.47 6.16 -10.60
CA CYS A 205 14.32 5.18 -9.52
C CYS A 205 12.85 4.94 -9.15
N ILE A 206 12.62 3.73 -8.67
CA ILE A 206 11.37 3.29 -8.05
C ILE A 206 11.69 2.92 -6.61
N PHE A 207 10.91 3.38 -5.64
CA PHE A 207 11.16 3.15 -4.23
C PHE A 207 9.94 2.56 -3.53
N ASN A 208 10.15 1.57 -2.69
CA ASN A 208 9.18 1.20 -1.68
C ASN A 208 9.20 2.23 -0.54
N ILE A 209 8.04 2.74 -0.16
CA ILE A 209 7.88 3.66 0.97
C ILE A 209 6.95 3.03 2.00
N GLY A 210 7.55 2.62 3.11
CA GLY A 210 6.95 1.93 4.23
C GLY A 210 7.81 2.09 5.47
N THR A 211 7.56 1.29 6.48
CA THR A 211 8.38 1.21 7.70
C THR A 211 9.37 0.05 7.67
N GLY A 212 9.14 -0.93 6.80
CA GLY A 212 9.86 -2.21 6.81
C GLY A 212 9.41 -3.14 7.94
N MET A 213 8.23 -2.90 8.53
CA MET A 213 7.68 -3.68 9.63
C MET A 213 6.32 -4.28 9.27
N ALA A 214 6.18 -5.58 9.49
CA ALA A 214 4.92 -6.28 9.32
C ALA A 214 4.08 -6.19 10.60
N THR A 215 2.89 -5.58 10.53
CA THR A 215 1.94 -5.47 11.64
C THR A 215 0.68 -6.24 11.32
N ASP A 216 0.27 -7.14 12.22
CA ASP A 216 -0.94 -7.95 12.04
C ASP A 216 -2.23 -7.20 12.41
N VAL A 217 -3.36 -7.69 11.87
CA VAL A 217 -4.68 -7.08 12.06
C VAL A 217 -5.15 -7.09 13.51
N LEU A 218 -4.82 -8.13 14.26
CA LEU A 218 -5.17 -8.23 15.68
C LEU A 218 -4.42 -7.18 16.51
N THR A 219 -3.13 -6.98 16.22
CA THR A 219 -2.31 -5.91 16.81
C THR A 219 -2.90 -4.53 16.50
N VAL A 220 -3.36 -4.30 15.27
CA VAL A 220 -4.05 -3.05 14.89
C VAL A 220 -5.29 -2.80 15.76
N ALA A 221 -6.16 -3.80 15.90
CA ALA A 221 -7.39 -3.68 16.69
C ALA A 221 -7.08 -3.37 18.17
N ASN A 222 -6.16 -4.13 18.77
CA ASN A 222 -5.78 -3.96 20.16
C ASN A 222 -5.13 -2.60 20.45
N THR A 223 -4.23 -2.15 19.56
CA THR A 223 -3.58 -0.84 19.68
C THR A 223 -4.60 0.30 19.60
N LEU A 224 -5.58 0.23 18.71
CA LEU A 224 -6.64 1.23 18.61
C LEU A 224 -7.50 1.26 19.88
N CYS A 225 -7.94 0.11 20.40
CA CYS A 225 -8.68 0.03 21.67
C CYS A 225 -7.88 0.66 22.83
N GLU A 226 -6.60 0.34 22.94
CA GLU A 226 -5.69 0.92 23.93
C GLU A 226 -5.60 2.44 23.81
N LYS A 227 -5.36 2.97 22.60
CA LYS A 227 -5.17 4.42 22.38
C LYS A 227 -6.43 5.24 22.57
N TYR A 228 -7.61 4.68 22.27
CA TYR A 228 -8.89 5.31 22.59
C TYR A 228 -9.28 5.15 24.06
N GLY A 229 -8.68 4.21 24.81
CA GLY A 229 -9.11 3.84 26.15
C GLY A 229 -10.51 3.19 26.18
N ILE A 230 -10.98 2.67 25.05
CA ILE A 230 -12.30 2.08 24.86
C ILE A 230 -12.13 0.60 24.56
N GLN A 231 -12.71 -0.26 25.40
CA GLN A 231 -12.71 -1.70 25.19
C GLN A 231 -14.00 -2.11 24.47
N VAL A 232 -13.86 -2.79 23.35
CA VAL A 232 -14.96 -3.40 22.60
C VAL A 232 -14.67 -4.89 22.37
N PRO A 233 -15.68 -5.73 22.18
CA PRO A 233 -15.45 -7.13 21.80
C PRO A 233 -14.67 -7.22 20.48
N VAL A 234 -13.56 -7.98 20.48
CA VAL A 234 -12.80 -8.33 19.29
C VAL A 234 -13.04 -9.80 18.99
N THR A 235 -13.71 -10.09 17.87
CA THR A 235 -14.10 -11.45 17.48
C THR A 235 -13.35 -11.87 16.23
N ILE A 236 -12.66 -13.00 16.28
CA ILE A 236 -12.06 -13.65 15.11
C ILE A 236 -13.12 -14.55 14.49
N SER A 237 -13.54 -14.25 13.25
CA SER A 237 -14.70 -14.89 12.64
C SER A 237 -14.38 -16.10 11.78
N GLY A 238 -13.16 -16.25 11.33
CA GLY A 238 -12.78 -17.25 10.33
C GLY A 238 -13.29 -16.93 8.91
N ASN A 239 -14.09 -15.87 8.74
CA ASN A 239 -14.52 -15.42 7.41
C ASN A 239 -13.33 -14.91 6.62
N TYR A 240 -13.34 -15.12 5.31
CA TYR A 240 -12.26 -14.67 4.42
C TYR A 240 -12.82 -14.09 3.12
N ARG A 241 -11.96 -13.41 2.36
CA ARG A 241 -12.25 -12.90 1.02
C ARG A 241 -11.24 -13.46 0.04
N LEU A 242 -11.72 -14.06 -1.03
CA LEU A 242 -10.86 -14.45 -2.15
C LEU A 242 -10.20 -13.21 -2.77
N GLY A 243 -8.92 -13.30 -3.06
CA GLY A 243 -8.14 -12.21 -3.64
C GLY A 243 -7.53 -11.22 -2.62
N ASP A 244 -7.92 -11.27 -1.35
CA ASP A 244 -7.18 -10.56 -0.30
C ASP A 244 -5.82 -11.24 -0.10
N ILE A 245 -4.77 -10.41 0.04
CA ILE A 245 -3.42 -10.93 0.30
C ILE A 245 -3.25 -11.27 1.79
N ARG A 246 -2.44 -12.30 2.06
CA ARG A 246 -2.14 -12.72 3.42
C ARG A 246 -1.18 -11.77 4.11
N HIS A 247 -0.02 -11.56 3.53
CA HIS A 247 1.04 -10.76 4.12
C HIS A 247 1.70 -9.86 3.08
N ASN A 248 2.16 -8.69 3.50
CA ASN A 248 3.08 -7.87 2.73
C ASN A 248 3.72 -6.81 3.63
N TYR A 249 5.04 -6.66 3.52
CA TYR A 249 5.79 -5.52 4.03
C TYR A 249 6.99 -5.23 3.13
N ALA A 250 7.49 -4.00 3.18
CA ALA A 250 8.51 -3.52 2.26
C ALA A 250 9.92 -3.77 2.77
N ASP A 251 10.85 -4.06 1.86
CA ASP A 251 12.23 -3.67 2.03
C ASP A 251 12.38 -2.20 1.61
N ILE A 252 12.86 -1.35 2.51
CA ILE A 252 13.06 0.08 2.29
C ILE A 252 14.55 0.46 2.16
N SER A 253 15.42 -0.51 2.00
CA SER A 253 16.88 -0.30 1.94
C SER A 253 17.30 0.60 0.78
N LEU A 254 16.60 0.53 -0.35
CA LEU A 254 16.86 1.41 -1.50
C LEU A 254 16.51 2.86 -1.18
N ALA A 255 15.34 3.11 -0.57
CA ALA A 255 14.92 4.44 -0.16
C ALA A 255 15.88 5.02 0.88
N ARG A 256 16.33 4.23 1.86
CA ARG A 256 17.37 4.62 2.81
C ARG A 256 18.66 5.04 2.14
N ARG A 257 19.17 4.20 1.24
CA ARG A 257 20.46 4.40 0.60
C ARG A 257 20.49 5.58 -0.36
N ILE A 258 19.42 5.77 -1.16
CA ILE A 258 19.40 6.78 -2.23
C ILE A 258 18.79 8.08 -1.74
N LEU A 259 17.66 8.03 -1.04
CA LEU A 259 16.94 9.22 -0.59
C LEU A 259 17.41 9.69 0.81
N GLY A 260 18.04 8.83 1.61
CA GLY A 260 18.25 9.09 3.04
C GLY A 260 16.94 9.01 3.83
N PHE A 261 15.93 8.31 3.30
CA PHE A 261 14.63 8.17 3.95
C PHE A 261 14.72 7.27 5.18
N GLU A 262 14.24 7.77 6.32
CA GLU A 262 14.05 6.99 7.55
C GLU A 262 12.66 7.30 8.13
N PRO A 263 11.81 6.29 8.29
CA PRO A 263 10.52 6.49 8.95
C PRO A 263 10.76 6.89 10.41
N LYS A 264 10.10 7.95 10.86
CA LYS A 264 10.27 8.56 12.19
C LYS A 264 9.21 8.07 13.17
N PHE A 265 8.07 7.62 12.67
CA PHE A 265 6.94 7.21 13.50
C PHE A 265 6.91 5.69 13.62
N SER A 266 6.94 5.19 14.86
CA SER A 266 6.53 3.82 15.14
C SER A 266 5.03 3.66 14.87
N PHE A 267 4.56 2.42 14.63
CA PHE A 267 3.13 2.16 14.47
C PHE A 267 2.31 2.71 15.67
N THR A 268 2.79 2.48 16.90
CA THR A 268 2.12 2.93 18.12
C THR A 268 2.04 4.46 18.23
N ASP A 269 3.12 5.18 17.86
CA ASP A 269 3.14 6.65 17.90
C ASP A 269 2.23 7.24 16.82
N GLY A 270 2.28 6.71 15.61
CA GLY A 270 1.42 7.14 14.51
C GLY A 270 -0.06 6.89 14.82
N ILE A 271 -0.42 5.73 15.39
CA ILE A 271 -1.79 5.46 15.85
C ILE A 271 -2.24 6.44 16.93
N ALA A 272 -1.36 6.80 17.88
CA ALA A 272 -1.71 7.81 18.89
C ALA A 272 -2.05 9.17 18.26
N GLN A 273 -1.30 9.61 17.23
CA GLN A 273 -1.61 10.84 16.50
C GLN A 273 -2.90 10.71 15.68
N PHE A 274 -3.10 9.58 15.02
CA PHE A 274 -4.30 9.28 14.26
C PHE A 274 -5.56 9.32 15.16
N CYS A 275 -5.54 8.66 16.31
CA CYS A 275 -6.65 8.67 17.27
C CYS A 275 -6.96 10.09 17.75
N LYS A 276 -5.95 10.90 18.12
CA LYS A 276 -6.13 12.30 18.50
C LYS A 276 -6.79 13.14 17.40
N TRP A 277 -6.48 12.83 16.15
CA TRP A 277 -7.12 13.51 15.02
C TRP A 277 -8.57 13.04 14.85
N VAL A 278 -8.82 11.73 14.89
CA VAL A 278 -10.19 11.16 14.80
C VAL A 278 -11.10 11.73 15.89
N ASP A 279 -10.60 11.92 17.12
CA ASP A 279 -11.36 12.48 18.23
C ASP A 279 -11.86 13.92 17.99
N LYS A 280 -11.20 14.64 17.08
CA LYS A 280 -11.59 16.00 16.68
C LYS A 280 -12.55 16.04 15.49
N GLN A 281 -12.80 14.89 14.84
CA GLN A 281 -13.76 14.82 13.76
C GLN A 281 -15.16 14.60 14.36
N GLU A 282 -16.15 15.30 13.83
CA GLU A 282 -17.54 15.03 14.19
C GLU A 282 -17.90 13.61 13.74
N ALA A 283 -18.52 12.86 14.66
CA ALA A 283 -18.92 11.47 14.45
C ALA A 283 -20.07 11.35 13.44
#